data_9e17ef9cb082530d910b824b2ee826c7
#
_entry.id   9e17ef9cb082530d910b824b2ee826c7
#
_cell.length_a   1.000
_cell.length_b   1.000
_cell.length_c   1.000
_cell.angle_alpha   90.00
_cell.angle_beta   90.00
_cell.angle_gamma   90.00
#
_symmetry.space_group_name_H-M   'P 1'
#
loop_
_entity.id
_entity.type
_entity.pdbx_description
1 polymer ?
#
loop_
_entity_poly.entity_id
_entity_poly.type
_entity_poly.pdbx_seq_one_letter_code
_entity_poly.pdbx_strand_id
1 'polypeptide(L)'
;MSEGSCLCVVTQRAGPLTKTYSTDRFRYVRRAARHQCRGSPDSGPANWNKPAQKLELYLALFGFSGAHYVLTFRDEDLPQDFDGVKRCLRNFVRRVHRRYPEVRRYVYAVEAGHERGRWHIHFVADEQELPLEAVTELWRCGFVNPGYHEYPVLCHDEGYLRLAKYLCKPDRMRPLGKHPWGVAAGMKKLIPPPTTKVQTRLPGIPKDAFWRRVDAAPVREVNGRQTSPLMEYRDWIAAPKPGTYQFLEADAKA
;
A
#
# COMPACT_ATOMS: atom_id res chain seq x y z
N MET A 1 34.19 -9.31 -27.12
CA MET A 1 33.20 -9.94 -26.22
C MET A 1 32.87 -8.90 -25.17
N SER A 2 31.69 -8.27 -25.24
CA SER A 2 31.27 -7.26 -24.27
C SER A 2 31.04 -7.97 -22.93
N GLU A 3 31.78 -7.58 -21.90
CA GLU A 3 31.53 -7.99 -20.52
C GLU A 3 30.06 -7.67 -20.19
N GLY A 4 29.25 -8.71 -20.05
CA GLY A 4 27.87 -8.56 -19.67
C GLY A 4 27.78 -7.92 -18.29
N SER A 5 27.28 -6.68 -18.25
CA SER A 5 27.12 -5.96 -16.99
C SER A 5 26.16 -6.75 -16.07
N CYS A 6 26.67 -7.21 -14.93
CA CYS A 6 25.85 -7.88 -13.93
C CYS A 6 24.98 -6.87 -13.19
N LEU A 7 23.69 -7.10 -13.20
CA LEU A 7 22.70 -6.32 -12.45
C LEU A 7 22.42 -6.95 -11.09
N CYS A 8 22.24 -6.13 -10.09
CA CYS A 8 21.70 -6.56 -8.81
C CYS A 8 20.18 -6.43 -8.88
N VAL A 9 19.47 -7.55 -8.94
CA VAL A 9 18.01 -7.59 -9.03
C VAL A 9 17.42 -7.84 -7.66
N VAL A 10 16.60 -6.90 -7.20
CA VAL A 10 15.86 -7.00 -5.96
C VAL A 10 14.41 -7.34 -6.27
N THR A 11 13.89 -8.38 -5.62
CA THR A 11 12.50 -8.82 -5.78
C THR A 11 11.81 -8.81 -4.42
N GLN A 12 10.63 -8.22 -4.36
CA GLN A 12 9.74 -8.24 -3.21
C GLN A 12 8.35 -8.73 -3.62
N ARG A 13 7.72 -9.56 -2.77
CA ARG A 13 6.41 -10.13 -3.02
C ARG A 13 5.47 -9.86 -1.85
N ALA A 14 4.18 -9.62 -2.17
CA ALA A 14 3.12 -9.50 -1.19
C ALA A 14 1.80 -9.92 -1.85
N GLY A 15 1.17 -10.98 -1.36
CA GLY A 15 -0.01 -11.55 -2.04
C GLY A 15 0.29 -11.82 -3.53
N PRO A 16 -0.57 -11.40 -4.46
CA PRO A 16 -0.36 -11.56 -5.89
C PRO A 16 0.63 -10.54 -6.49
N LEU A 17 1.02 -9.49 -5.75
CA LEU A 17 1.91 -8.44 -6.22
C LEU A 17 3.37 -8.91 -6.16
N THR A 18 4.08 -8.76 -7.25
CA THR A 18 5.54 -8.90 -7.33
C THR A 18 6.13 -7.58 -7.81
N LYS A 19 7.12 -7.07 -7.09
CA LYS A 19 7.88 -5.86 -7.43
C LYS A 19 9.33 -6.26 -7.66
N THR A 20 9.89 -5.87 -8.80
CA THR A 20 11.30 -6.09 -9.12
C THR A 20 11.95 -4.79 -9.54
N TYR A 21 13.19 -4.61 -9.16
CA TYR A 21 14.01 -3.53 -9.71
C TYR A 21 15.46 -3.96 -9.83
N SER A 22 16.12 -3.43 -10.85
CA SER A 22 17.55 -3.59 -11.03
C SER A 22 18.29 -2.40 -10.45
N THR A 23 19.45 -2.65 -9.91
CA THR A 23 20.40 -1.62 -9.48
C THR A 23 21.81 -2.04 -9.87
N ASP A 24 22.65 -1.08 -10.19
CA ASP A 24 24.06 -1.32 -10.38
C ASP A 24 24.69 -1.88 -9.08
N ARG A 25 25.43 -2.97 -9.18
CA ARG A 25 26.07 -3.66 -8.05
C ARG A 25 26.88 -2.72 -7.16
N PHE A 26 27.63 -1.79 -7.76
CA PHE A 26 28.46 -0.83 -7.02
C PHE A 26 27.63 0.20 -6.24
N ARG A 27 26.45 0.59 -6.75
CA ARG A 27 25.55 1.52 -6.08
C ARG A 27 24.80 0.86 -4.92
N TYR A 28 24.48 -0.41 -5.02
CA TYR A 28 23.80 -1.14 -3.95
C TYR A 28 24.67 -1.24 -2.69
N VAL A 29 25.94 -1.61 -2.84
CA VAL A 29 26.89 -1.69 -1.71
C VAL A 29 27.07 -0.31 -1.04
N ARG A 30 27.24 0.76 -1.81
CA ARG A 30 27.34 2.14 -1.27
C ARG A 30 26.06 2.59 -0.55
N ARG A 31 24.88 2.17 -1.02
CA ARG A 31 23.61 2.55 -0.41
C ARG A 31 23.36 1.78 0.90
N ALA A 32 23.70 0.50 0.97
CA ALA A 32 23.66 -0.27 2.20
C ALA A 32 24.59 0.31 3.29
N ALA A 33 25.77 0.74 2.92
CA ALA A 33 26.72 1.41 3.84
C ALA A 33 26.20 2.80 4.30
N ARG A 34 25.48 3.55 3.46
CA ARG A 34 24.88 4.85 3.81
C ARG A 34 23.63 4.77 4.66
N HIS A 35 22.92 3.64 4.70
CA HIS A 35 21.75 3.46 5.58
C HIS A 35 22.11 3.38 7.07
N GLN A 36 23.38 3.28 7.43
CA GLN A 36 23.84 3.45 8.81
C GLN A 36 24.00 4.92 9.25
N CYS A 37 23.94 5.87 8.34
CA CYS A 37 23.94 7.29 8.67
C CYS A 37 22.50 7.78 8.86
N ARG A 38 22.16 8.18 10.08
CA ARG A 38 20.88 8.78 10.49
C ARG A 38 20.45 9.88 9.54
N GLY A 39 19.15 9.88 9.19
CA GLY A 39 18.53 10.72 8.18
C GLY A 39 18.86 12.20 8.27
N SER A 40 19.22 12.76 7.14
CA SER A 40 19.19 14.20 6.89
C SER A 40 17.73 14.68 6.79
N PRO A 41 17.35 15.82 7.37
CA PRO A 41 16.01 16.40 7.30
C PRO A 41 15.60 16.87 5.88
N ASP A 42 16.54 16.90 4.96
CA ASP A 42 16.43 17.55 3.64
C ASP A 42 16.07 16.57 2.51
N SER A 43 15.10 15.71 2.74
CA SER A 43 14.54 14.90 1.65
C SER A 43 13.24 15.55 1.14
N GLY A 44 13.39 16.37 0.09
CA GLY A 44 12.29 17.00 -0.63
C GLY A 44 11.19 16.04 -1.14
N PRO A 45 10.27 16.50 -2.01
CA PRO A 45 8.97 15.82 -2.34
C PRO A 45 9.04 14.36 -2.77
N ALA A 46 10.22 13.81 -3.08
CA ALA A 46 10.42 12.39 -3.44
C ALA A 46 10.23 11.40 -2.27
N ASN A 47 10.09 11.86 -1.03
CA ASN A 47 10.07 10.97 0.14
C ASN A 47 8.67 10.47 0.52
N TRP A 48 7.60 11.13 0.09
CA TRP A 48 6.23 10.71 0.39
C TRP A 48 5.77 9.46 -0.38
N ASN A 49 6.42 9.12 -1.49
CA ASN A 49 6.17 7.87 -2.23
C ASN A 49 6.59 6.61 -1.46
N LYS A 50 7.53 6.71 -0.51
CA LYS A 50 8.00 5.54 0.27
C LYS A 50 6.93 4.97 1.21
N PRO A 51 6.17 5.77 1.97
CA PRO A 51 5.04 5.27 2.75
C PRO A 51 3.97 4.60 1.89
N ALA A 52 3.64 5.18 0.72
CA ALA A 52 2.67 4.61 -0.21
C ALA A 52 3.14 3.28 -0.81
N GLN A 53 4.40 3.19 -1.25
CA GLN A 53 4.97 1.93 -1.75
C GLN A 53 5.01 0.83 -0.68
N LYS A 54 5.22 1.20 0.58
CA LYS A 54 5.15 0.25 1.69
C LYS A 54 3.71 -0.17 1.97
N LEU A 55 2.76 0.78 1.93
CA LEU A 55 1.35 0.49 2.13
C LEU A 55 0.79 -0.40 1.00
N GLU A 56 1.21 -0.17 -0.24
CA GLU A 56 0.88 -0.98 -1.40
C GLU A 56 1.12 -2.49 -1.15
N LEU A 57 2.24 -2.85 -0.51
CA LEU A 57 2.53 -4.24 -0.16
C LEU A 57 1.54 -4.81 0.87
N TYR A 58 1.10 -4.00 1.83
CA TYR A 58 0.09 -4.44 2.79
C TYR A 58 -1.30 -4.58 2.16
N LEU A 59 -1.67 -3.67 1.26
CA LEU A 59 -2.93 -3.76 0.52
C LEU A 59 -2.95 -5.00 -0.39
N ALA A 60 -1.82 -5.34 -1.01
CA ALA A 60 -1.69 -6.54 -1.83
C ALA A 60 -1.89 -7.86 -1.06
N LEU A 61 -1.77 -7.87 0.27
CA LEU A 61 -2.06 -9.05 1.09
C LEU A 61 -3.54 -9.44 1.11
N PHE A 62 -4.44 -8.52 0.75
CA PHE A 62 -5.86 -8.81 0.60
C PHE A 62 -6.19 -9.44 -0.76
N GLY A 63 -5.19 -9.47 -1.67
CA GLY A 63 -5.41 -10.00 -3.01
C GLY A 63 -6.55 -9.26 -3.69
N PHE A 64 -7.54 -10.00 -4.14
CA PHE A 64 -8.65 -9.48 -4.90
C PHE A 64 -9.94 -9.39 -4.06
N SER A 65 -9.94 -9.88 -2.82
CA SER A 65 -11.07 -9.81 -1.88
C SER A 65 -11.00 -8.63 -0.92
N GLY A 66 -10.04 -7.73 -1.11
CA GLY A 66 -9.92 -6.54 -0.28
C GLY A 66 -11.06 -5.56 -0.49
N ALA A 67 -11.74 -5.18 0.58
CA ALA A 67 -12.75 -4.14 0.58
C ALA A 67 -12.28 -2.91 1.36
N HIS A 68 -12.60 -1.72 0.84
CA HIS A 68 -12.31 -0.44 1.45
C HIS A 68 -13.59 0.18 1.99
N TYR A 69 -13.60 0.48 3.27
CA TYR A 69 -14.71 1.09 4.02
C TYR A 69 -14.30 2.47 4.53
N VAL A 70 -15.22 3.43 4.49
CA VAL A 70 -15.04 4.75 5.10
C VAL A 70 -15.96 4.85 6.31
N LEU A 71 -15.38 4.85 7.50
CA LEU A 71 -16.08 4.94 8.78
C LEU A 71 -16.18 6.41 9.16
N THR A 72 -17.39 6.95 9.18
CA THR A 72 -17.68 8.34 9.54
C THR A 72 -18.30 8.43 10.92
N PHE A 73 -18.35 9.62 11.51
CA PHE A 73 -18.90 9.84 12.85
C PHE A 73 -20.20 10.62 12.77
N ARG A 74 -21.18 10.30 13.63
CA ARG A 74 -22.29 11.19 13.92
C ARG A 74 -21.80 12.42 14.67
N ASP A 75 -22.60 13.49 14.72
CA ASP A 75 -22.19 14.73 15.39
C ASP A 75 -21.93 14.52 16.89
N GLU A 76 -22.79 13.74 17.55
CA GLU A 76 -22.68 13.40 18.95
C GLU A 76 -21.50 12.49 19.31
N ASP A 77 -21.01 11.71 18.33
CA ASP A 77 -19.90 10.78 18.51
C ASP A 77 -18.58 11.31 17.94
N LEU A 78 -18.57 12.53 17.37
CA LEU A 78 -17.40 13.08 16.68
C LEU A 78 -16.27 13.38 17.69
N PRO A 79 -15.11 12.70 17.58
CA PRO A 79 -14.00 12.96 18.46
C PRO A 79 -13.40 14.36 18.25
N GLN A 80 -12.97 14.98 19.34
CA GLN A 80 -12.35 16.31 19.29
C GLN A 80 -10.92 16.29 18.76
N ASP A 81 -10.22 15.14 18.90
CA ASP A 81 -8.83 15.01 18.55
C ASP A 81 -8.49 13.64 17.94
N PHE A 82 -7.27 13.54 17.41
CA PHE A 82 -6.73 12.34 16.81
C PHE A 82 -6.70 11.13 17.78
N ASP A 83 -6.43 11.33 19.04
CA ASP A 83 -6.35 10.25 20.02
C ASP A 83 -7.74 9.71 20.36
N GLY A 84 -8.77 10.55 20.36
CA GLY A 84 -10.18 10.17 20.43
C GLY A 84 -10.58 9.26 19.25
N VAL A 85 -10.21 9.65 18.01
CA VAL A 85 -10.45 8.82 16.84
C VAL A 85 -9.78 7.45 16.97
N LYS A 86 -8.53 7.43 17.42
CA LYS A 86 -7.78 6.18 17.66
C LYS A 86 -8.42 5.31 18.74
N ARG A 87 -9.08 5.91 19.74
CA ARG A 87 -9.83 5.20 20.75
C ARG A 87 -11.07 4.52 20.17
N CYS A 88 -11.84 5.25 19.35
CA CYS A 88 -13.00 4.70 18.65
C CYS A 88 -12.59 3.53 17.73
N LEU A 89 -11.50 3.69 16.98
CA LEU A 89 -10.95 2.62 16.13
C LEU A 89 -10.56 1.39 16.94
N ARG A 90 -9.83 1.56 18.07
CA ARG A 90 -9.46 0.43 18.94
C ARG A 90 -10.68 -0.32 19.48
N ASN A 91 -11.72 0.41 19.85
CA ASN A 91 -12.97 -0.19 20.33
C ASN A 91 -13.71 -0.94 19.23
N PHE A 92 -13.73 -0.41 18.01
CA PHE A 92 -14.25 -1.08 16.84
C PHE A 92 -13.49 -2.38 16.56
N VAL A 93 -12.16 -2.32 16.42
CA VAL A 93 -11.31 -3.51 16.19
C VAL A 93 -11.50 -4.57 17.28
N ARG A 94 -11.66 -4.15 18.55
CA ARG A 94 -11.94 -5.09 19.64
C ARG A 94 -13.29 -5.80 19.46
N ARG A 95 -14.34 -5.10 18.98
CA ARG A 95 -15.63 -5.72 18.65
C ARG A 95 -15.51 -6.68 17.47
N VAL A 96 -14.77 -6.28 16.41
CA VAL A 96 -14.47 -7.15 15.27
C VAL A 96 -13.81 -8.44 15.75
N HIS A 97 -12.72 -8.37 16.51
CA HIS A 97 -12.02 -9.58 16.97
C HIS A 97 -12.85 -10.47 17.90
N ARG A 98 -13.81 -9.88 18.65
CA ARG A 98 -14.71 -10.65 19.49
C ARG A 98 -15.74 -11.45 18.67
N ARG A 99 -16.26 -10.86 17.59
CA ARG A 99 -17.33 -11.44 16.77
C ARG A 99 -16.78 -12.27 15.62
N TYR A 100 -15.62 -11.87 15.08
CA TYR A 100 -14.92 -12.46 13.93
C TYR A 100 -13.45 -12.69 14.30
N PRO A 101 -13.13 -13.71 15.09
CA PRO A 101 -11.77 -13.95 15.59
C PRO A 101 -10.77 -14.35 14.49
N GLU A 102 -11.28 -14.78 13.33
CA GLU A 102 -10.50 -15.10 12.13
C GLU A 102 -9.94 -13.85 11.43
N VAL A 103 -10.58 -12.69 11.56
CA VAL A 103 -10.11 -11.42 10.97
C VAL A 103 -8.78 -11.01 11.61
N ARG A 104 -7.68 -11.32 10.94
CA ARG A 104 -6.32 -11.04 11.39
C ARG A 104 -5.62 -9.97 10.57
N ARG A 105 -6.23 -9.58 9.44
CA ARG A 105 -5.67 -8.62 8.50
C ARG A 105 -6.59 -7.41 8.39
N TYR A 106 -6.07 -6.24 8.64
CA TYR A 106 -6.71 -4.98 8.34
C TYR A 106 -5.67 -3.87 8.21
N VAL A 107 -6.00 -2.89 7.38
CA VAL A 107 -5.28 -1.63 7.25
C VAL A 107 -6.23 -0.52 7.62
N TYR A 108 -5.73 0.55 8.22
CA TYR A 108 -6.51 1.75 8.47
C TYR A 108 -5.70 3.01 8.23
N ALA A 109 -6.39 4.08 7.85
CA ALA A 109 -5.86 5.44 7.84
C ALA A 109 -6.86 6.38 8.52
N VAL A 110 -6.37 7.34 9.29
CA VAL A 110 -7.19 8.37 9.93
C VAL A 110 -6.98 9.66 9.16
N GLU A 111 -8.06 10.30 8.76
CA GLU A 111 -8.06 11.54 7.99
C GLU A 111 -9.07 12.52 8.56
N ALA A 112 -8.72 13.82 8.56
CA ALA A 112 -9.67 14.89 8.76
C ALA A 112 -10.12 15.42 7.39
N GLY A 113 -11.42 15.44 7.13
CA GLY A 113 -11.99 15.88 5.85
C GLY A 113 -11.64 17.32 5.51
N HIS A 114 -11.47 17.60 4.20
CA HIS A 114 -10.93 18.86 3.71
C HIS A 114 -11.78 20.10 4.04
N GLU A 115 -13.10 20.00 3.97
CA GLU A 115 -13.97 21.19 4.07
C GLU A 115 -14.35 21.56 5.51
N ARG A 116 -14.55 20.59 6.39
CA ARG A 116 -15.06 20.80 7.75
C ARG A 116 -14.18 20.21 8.84
N GLY A 117 -13.01 19.65 8.48
CA GLY A 117 -12.12 18.99 9.45
C GLY A 117 -12.74 17.79 10.18
N ARG A 118 -13.83 17.21 9.64
CA ARG A 118 -14.47 16.05 10.27
C ARG A 118 -13.60 14.82 10.14
N TRP A 119 -13.34 14.19 11.24
CA TRP A 119 -12.61 12.93 11.29
C TRP A 119 -13.38 11.81 10.57
N HIS A 120 -12.65 11.01 9.83
CA HIS A 120 -13.12 9.72 9.32
C HIS A 120 -11.96 8.73 9.27
N ILE A 121 -12.31 7.46 9.17
CA ILE A 121 -11.33 6.38 9.17
C ILE A 121 -11.54 5.58 7.89
N HIS A 122 -10.50 5.48 7.08
CA HIS A 122 -10.42 4.49 6.02
C HIS A 122 -10.01 3.16 6.64
N PHE A 123 -10.79 2.13 6.39
CA PHE A 123 -10.56 0.80 6.91
C PHE A 123 -10.59 -0.19 5.76
N VAL A 124 -9.56 -1.04 5.65
CA VAL A 124 -9.45 -2.07 4.62
C VAL A 124 -9.37 -3.41 5.30
N ALA A 125 -10.22 -4.33 4.89
CA ALA A 125 -10.24 -5.73 5.34
C ALA A 125 -10.55 -6.66 4.16
N ASP A 126 -10.47 -7.95 4.39
CA ASP A 126 -10.96 -8.95 3.45
C ASP A 126 -12.49 -9.01 3.55
N GLU A 127 -13.19 -8.79 2.44
CA GLU A 127 -14.66 -8.74 2.41
C GLU A 127 -15.28 -10.09 2.74
N GLN A 128 -14.60 -11.18 2.41
CA GLN A 128 -15.07 -12.53 2.74
C GLN A 128 -14.98 -12.83 4.24
N GLU A 129 -13.96 -12.25 4.92
CA GLU A 129 -13.79 -12.38 6.37
C GLU A 129 -14.63 -11.35 7.14
N LEU A 130 -14.84 -10.15 6.58
CA LEU A 130 -15.54 -9.04 7.22
C LEU A 130 -16.38 -8.24 6.20
N PRO A 131 -17.60 -8.70 5.88
CA PRO A 131 -18.48 -8.04 4.91
C PRO A 131 -18.99 -6.68 5.41
N LEU A 132 -19.52 -5.86 4.49
CA LEU A 132 -20.02 -4.51 4.77
C LEU A 132 -21.06 -4.46 5.89
N GLU A 133 -21.97 -5.43 5.91
CA GLU A 133 -23.03 -5.54 6.92
C GLU A 133 -22.43 -5.71 8.32
N ALA A 134 -21.40 -6.55 8.45
CA ALA A 134 -20.69 -6.76 9.71
C ALA A 134 -19.93 -5.51 10.16
N VAL A 135 -19.27 -4.81 9.23
CA VAL A 135 -18.61 -3.53 9.53
C VAL A 135 -19.64 -2.51 10.01
N THR A 136 -20.80 -2.41 9.34
CA THR A 136 -21.88 -1.48 9.66
C THR A 136 -22.47 -1.76 11.05
N GLU A 137 -22.74 -3.01 11.37
CA GLU A 137 -23.24 -3.43 12.69
C GLU A 137 -22.25 -3.08 13.82
N LEU A 138 -20.96 -3.33 13.57
CA LEU A 138 -19.92 -3.16 14.58
C LEU A 138 -19.40 -1.74 14.71
N TRP A 139 -19.59 -0.88 13.70
CA TRP A 139 -19.24 0.54 13.77
C TRP A 139 -20.36 1.33 14.45
N ARG A 140 -20.23 1.60 15.75
CA ARG A 140 -21.30 2.20 16.57
C ARG A 140 -21.22 3.72 16.66
N CYS A 141 -20.21 4.37 16.04
CA CYS A 141 -19.97 5.80 16.19
C CYS A 141 -20.52 6.64 15.01
N GLY A 142 -21.18 6.01 14.03
CA GLY A 142 -21.69 6.73 12.87
C GLY A 142 -22.06 5.82 11.72
N PHE A 143 -21.70 6.24 10.50
CA PHE A 143 -22.08 5.55 9.26
C PHE A 143 -20.86 4.88 8.62
N VAL A 144 -21.12 3.83 7.83
CA VAL A 144 -20.13 3.15 7.01
C VAL A 144 -20.49 3.36 5.56
N ASN A 145 -19.57 3.97 4.82
CA ASN A 145 -19.72 4.12 3.38
C ASN A 145 -18.78 3.14 2.67
N PRO A 146 -19.25 2.43 1.62
CA PRO A 146 -18.36 1.63 0.80
C PRO A 146 -17.41 2.56 0.03
N GLY A 147 -16.12 2.52 0.37
CA GLY A 147 -15.09 3.33 -0.27
C GLY A 147 -14.61 2.79 -1.61
N TYR A 148 -15.07 1.59 -2.00
CA TYR A 148 -14.62 0.91 -3.21
C TYR A 148 -15.11 1.56 -4.51
N HIS A 149 -16.18 2.36 -4.49
CA HIS A 149 -16.65 3.07 -5.69
C HIS A 149 -15.65 4.13 -6.18
N GLU A 150 -14.99 4.84 -5.26
CA GLU A 150 -14.02 5.88 -5.62
C GLU A 150 -12.58 5.38 -5.60
N TYR A 151 -12.25 4.59 -4.58
CA TYR A 151 -10.90 4.08 -4.32
C TYR A 151 -10.94 2.59 -3.99
N PRO A 152 -11.08 1.71 -4.99
CA PRO A 152 -10.99 0.27 -4.78
C PRO A 152 -9.61 -0.11 -4.27
N VAL A 153 -9.52 -1.21 -3.53
CA VAL A 153 -8.23 -1.72 -3.04
C VAL A 153 -7.31 -2.10 -4.19
N LEU A 154 -7.88 -2.72 -5.23
CA LEU A 154 -7.21 -3.03 -6.49
C LEU A 154 -7.87 -2.25 -7.63
N CYS A 155 -7.09 -1.41 -8.29
CA CYS A 155 -7.52 -0.60 -9.42
C CYS A 155 -6.88 -1.12 -10.73
N HIS A 156 -7.62 -1.10 -11.84
CA HIS A 156 -7.11 -1.52 -13.15
C HIS A 156 -5.89 -0.72 -13.61
N ASP A 157 -5.86 0.59 -13.35
CA ASP A 157 -4.82 1.47 -13.89
C ASP A 157 -3.53 1.46 -13.07
N GLU A 158 -3.64 1.48 -11.73
CA GLU A 158 -2.49 1.65 -10.83
C GLU A 158 -2.28 0.48 -9.85
N GLY A 159 -3.02 -0.62 -9.99
CA GLY A 159 -2.96 -1.75 -9.06
C GLY A 159 -3.36 -1.32 -7.64
N TYR A 160 -2.60 -1.73 -6.64
CA TYR A 160 -2.83 -1.33 -5.25
C TYR A 160 -2.27 0.06 -4.91
N LEU A 161 -1.49 0.65 -5.81
CA LEU A 161 -0.78 1.91 -5.52
C LEU A 161 -1.73 3.11 -5.46
N ARG A 162 -2.85 3.10 -6.21
CA ARG A 162 -3.83 4.20 -6.20
C ARG A 162 -4.38 4.45 -4.80
N LEU A 163 -4.94 3.44 -4.16
CA LEU A 163 -5.43 3.56 -2.79
C LEU A 163 -4.29 3.88 -1.80
N ALA A 164 -3.11 3.24 -1.96
CA ALA A 164 -1.96 3.51 -1.11
C ALA A 164 -1.52 4.98 -1.15
N LYS A 165 -1.47 5.60 -2.33
CA LYS A 165 -1.18 7.04 -2.49
C LYS A 165 -2.24 7.90 -1.82
N TYR A 166 -3.51 7.57 -2.05
CA TYR A 166 -4.63 8.28 -1.44
C TYR A 166 -4.55 8.27 0.09
N LEU A 167 -4.37 7.10 0.70
CA LEU A 167 -4.27 6.96 2.16
C LEU A 167 -3.00 7.58 2.78
N CYS A 168 -1.97 7.83 1.97
CA CYS A 168 -0.73 8.46 2.39
C CYS A 168 -0.69 9.97 2.13
N LYS A 169 -1.74 10.56 1.56
CA LYS A 169 -1.76 11.99 1.25
C LYS A 169 -1.50 12.84 2.50
N PRO A 170 -0.88 14.03 2.34
CA PRO A 170 -0.68 14.95 3.45
C PRO A 170 -2.03 15.36 4.06
N ASP A 171 -2.09 15.37 5.39
CA ASP A 171 -3.24 15.82 6.16
C ASP A 171 -2.76 16.84 7.20
N ARG A 172 -3.29 18.07 7.12
CA ARG A 172 -2.89 19.19 7.99
C ARG A 172 -3.30 19.00 9.45
N MET A 173 -4.37 18.24 9.70
CA MET A 173 -4.88 17.97 11.04
C MET A 173 -4.17 16.82 11.74
N ARG A 174 -3.33 16.09 11.01
CA ARG A 174 -2.56 14.99 11.60
C ARG A 174 -1.44 15.53 12.49
N PRO A 175 -1.33 15.12 13.75
CA PRO A 175 -0.25 15.54 14.62
C PRO A 175 1.12 15.16 14.06
N LEU A 176 2.10 16.05 14.24
CA LEU A 176 3.48 15.81 13.81
C LEU A 176 4.02 14.48 14.39
N GLY A 177 4.73 13.73 13.56
CA GLY A 177 5.30 12.44 13.93
C GLY A 177 4.31 11.27 13.96
N LYS A 178 3.01 11.48 13.73
CA LYS A 178 2.04 10.38 13.63
C LYS A 178 2.01 9.81 12.20
N HIS A 179 2.03 8.48 12.11
CA HIS A 179 1.91 7.81 10.81
C HIS A 179 0.51 7.98 10.22
N PRO A 180 0.41 8.18 8.89
CA PRO A 180 -0.87 8.34 8.21
C PRO A 180 -1.76 7.10 8.29
N TRP A 181 -1.15 5.93 8.37
CA TRP A 181 -1.82 4.64 8.36
C TRP A 181 -1.22 3.67 9.38
N GLY A 182 -1.94 2.62 9.65
CA GLY A 182 -1.48 1.50 10.46
C GLY A 182 -2.08 0.19 9.96
N VAL A 183 -1.52 -0.90 10.43
CA VAL A 183 -1.92 -2.26 10.06
C VAL A 183 -2.08 -3.13 11.31
N ALA A 184 -2.82 -4.22 11.19
CA ALA A 184 -2.87 -5.24 12.23
C ALA A 184 -1.47 -5.74 12.59
N ALA A 185 -1.22 -5.99 13.88
CA ALA A 185 0.12 -6.30 14.39
C ALA A 185 0.79 -7.49 13.68
N GLY A 186 0.01 -8.51 13.31
CA GLY A 186 0.48 -9.71 12.62
C GLY A 186 0.89 -9.48 11.16
N MET A 187 0.36 -8.47 10.50
CA MET A 187 0.57 -8.25 9.06
C MET A 187 2.04 -7.96 8.68
N LYS A 188 2.80 -7.36 9.61
CA LYS A 188 4.22 -7.08 9.36
C LYS A 188 5.04 -8.34 9.05
N LYS A 189 4.64 -9.49 9.57
CA LYS A 189 5.30 -10.77 9.36
C LYS A 189 4.89 -11.48 8.08
N LEU A 190 3.79 -11.03 7.44
CA LEU A 190 3.26 -11.65 6.22
C LEU A 190 3.98 -11.20 4.94
N ILE A 191 4.74 -10.10 5.00
CA ILE A 191 5.54 -9.62 3.89
C ILE A 191 6.95 -10.15 4.06
N PRO A 192 7.41 -11.08 3.21
CA PRO A 192 8.77 -11.58 3.28
C PRO A 192 9.78 -10.46 2.97
N PRO A 193 10.99 -10.53 3.51
CA PRO A 193 12.04 -9.60 3.15
C PRO A 193 12.32 -9.67 1.64
N PRO A 194 12.76 -8.57 1.03
CA PRO A 194 13.15 -8.59 -0.38
C PRO A 194 14.35 -9.53 -0.60
N THR A 195 14.31 -10.29 -1.68
CA THR A 195 15.42 -11.13 -2.12
C THR A 195 16.28 -10.38 -3.13
N THR A 196 17.59 -10.58 -3.05
CA THR A 196 18.55 -9.96 -3.97
C THR A 196 19.32 -11.05 -4.71
N LYS A 197 19.36 -10.95 -6.05
CA LYS A 197 20.10 -11.85 -6.92
C LYS A 197 20.93 -11.07 -7.94
N VAL A 198 22.12 -11.58 -8.26
CA VAL A 198 22.92 -11.05 -9.36
C VAL A 198 22.50 -11.76 -10.63
N GLN A 199 22.08 -11.00 -11.63
CA GLN A 199 21.58 -11.52 -12.92
C GLN A 199 22.05 -10.61 -14.05
N THR A 200 21.97 -11.09 -15.28
CA THR A 200 22.30 -10.30 -16.47
C THR A 200 21.14 -9.46 -16.97
N ARG A 201 19.90 -9.78 -16.54
CA ARG A 201 18.67 -9.08 -16.94
C ARG A 201 17.61 -9.17 -15.85
N LEU A 202 16.67 -8.23 -15.85
CA LEU A 202 15.46 -8.32 -15.02
C LEU A 202 14.58 -9.51 -15.43
N PRO A 203 13.88 -10.13 -14.47
CA PRO A 203 12.85 -11.12 -14.76
C PRO A 203 11.79 -10.56 -15.73
N GLY A 204 11.33 -11.39 -16.67
CA GLY A 204 10.19 -11.06 -17.51
C GLY A 204 8.90 -10.99 -16.66
N ILE A 205 7.98 -10.10 -17.07
CA ILE A 205 6.63 -10.09 -16.52
C ILE A 205 5.87 -11.27 -17.17
N PRO A 206 5.14 -12.09 -16.38
CA PRO A 206 4.31 -13.17 -16.93
C PRO A 206 3.31 -12.62 -17.96
N LYS A 207 3.08 -13.39 -19.04
CA LYS A 207 2.15 -12.98 -20.12
C LYS A 207 0.71 -12.89 -19.65
N ASP A 208 0.34 -13.73 -18.69
CA ASP A 208 -0.96 -13.83 -18.03
C ASP A 208 -1.10 -12.94 -16.80
N ALA A 209 -0.17 -12.03 -16.55
CA ALA A 209 -0.28 -11.09 -15.44
C ALA A 209 -1.56 -10.24 -15.59
N PHE A 210 -2.35 -10.18 -14.51
CA PHE A 210 -3.56 -9.37 -14.43
C PHE A 210 -3.27 -7.88 -14.62
N TRP A 211 -2.20 -7.41 -14.04
CA TRP A 211 -1.75 -6.03 -14.14
C TRP A 211 -0.22 -5.97 -14.23
N ARG A 212 0.29 -4.96 -14.91
CA ARG A 212 1.72 -4.76 -15.09
C ARG A 212 2.11 -3.29 -15.12
N ARG A 213 3.25 -2.97 -14.55
CA ARG A 213 3.90 -1.66 -14.65
C ARG A 213 5.37 -1.84 -14.97
N VAL A 214 5.83 -1.11 -15.96
CA VAL A 214 7.26 -0.96 -16.27
C VAL A 214 7.60 0.51 -16.15
N ASP A 215 8.61 0.82 -15.37
CA ASP A 215 9.08 2.19 -15.17
C ASP A 215 10.62 2.18 -15.15
N ALA A 216 11.20 3.24 -15.67
CA ALA A 216 12.65 3.44 -15.67
C ALA A 216 12.96 4.73 -14.90
N ALA A 217 13.92 4.67 -14.01
CA ALA A 217 14.36 5.89 -13.33
C ALA A 217 14.94 6.87 -14.37
N PRO A 218 14.61 8.16 -14.28
CA PRO A 218 15.11 9.16 -15.21
C PRO A 218 16.64 9.21 -15.16
N VAL A 219 17.24 9.39 -16.33
CA VAL A 219 18.67 9.62 -16.49
C VAL A 219 19.03 10.90 -15.73
N ARG A 220 19.96 10.82 -14.79
CA ARG A 220 20.49 11.99 -14.10
C ARG A 220 21.82 12.38 -14.74
N GLU A 221 21.91 13.63 -15.11
CA GLU A 221 23.17 14.22 -15.50
C GLU A 221 23.94 14.67 -14.25
N VAL A 222 25.16 14.16 -14.07
CA VAL A 222 26.04 14.56 -12.99
C VAL A 222 27.39 14.94 -13.60
N ASN A 223 27.80 16.20 -13.48
CA ASN A 223 29.04 16.74 -14.03
C ASN A 223 29.19 16.55 -15.56
N GLY A 224 28.12 16.83 -16.34
CA GLY A 224 28.17 16.73 -17.79
C GLY A 224 28.26 15.30 -18.34
N ARG A 225 28.17 14.29 -17.47
CA ARG A 225 28.11 12.88 -17.87
C ARG A 225 26.72 12.32 -17.56
N GLN A 226 26.07 11.79 -18.56
CA GLN A 226 24.83 11.02 -18.36
C GLN A 226 25.18 9.75 -17.56
N THR A 227 24.97 9.83 -16.26
CA THR A 227 24.97 8.62 -15.43
C THR A 227 23.61 8.03 -15.52
N SER A 228 23.41 7.11 -16.46
CA SER A 228 22.23 6.27 -16.47
C SER A 228 22.16 5.53 -15.14
N PRO A 229 21.23 5.87 -14.23
CA PRO A 229 20.86 4.93 -13.21
C PRO A 229 20.01 3.90 -13.93
N LEU A 230 20.59 2.81 -14.33
CA LEU A 230 19.88 1.64 -14.81
C LEU A 230 19.04 1.05 -13.65
N MET A 231 18.09 1.83 -13.16
CA MET A 231 17.05 1.32 -12.28
C MET A 231 15.80 1.16 -13.13
N GLU A 232 15.59 -0.03 -13.63
CA GLU A 232 14.35 -0.44 -14.25
C GLU A 232 13.48 -1.12 -13.19
N TYR A 233 12.22 -0.73 -13.14
CA TYR A 233 11.21 -1.31 -12.26
C TYR A 233 10.23 -2.12 -13.10
N ARG A 234 9.94 -3.33 -12.66
CA ARG A 234 8.89 -4.17 -13.23
C ARG A 234 8.02 -4.69 -12.10
N ASP A 235 6.81 -4.21 -12.05
CA ASP A 235 5.82 -4.67 -11.10
C ASP A 235 4.70 -5.39 -11.84
N TRP A 236 4.18 -6.46 -11.25
CA TRP A 236 3.01 -7.15 -11.80
C TRP A 236 2.16 -7.76 -10.70
N ILE A 237 0.89 -7.95 -11.03
CA ILE A 237 -0.06 -8.68 -10.20
C ILE A 237 -0.37 -9.97 -10.94
N ALA A 238 -0.14 -11.11 -10.29
CA ALA A 238 -0.44 -12.42 -10.87
C ALA A 238 -1.95 -12.54 -11.10
N ALA A 239 -2.31 -13.23 -12.17
CA ALA A 239 -3.72 -13.51 -12.44
C ALA A 239 -4.35 -14.30 -11.29
N PRO A 240 -5.64 -14.04 -11.01
CA PRO A 240 -6.38 -14.83 -10.05
C PRO A 240 -6.46 -16.29 -10.47
N LYS A 241 -6.51 -17.16 -9.48
CA LYS A 241 -6.83 -18.56 -9.76
C LYS A 241 -8.28 -18.66 -10.23
N PRO A 242 -8.59 -19.49 -11.24
CA PRO A 242 -9.98 -19.70 -11.65
C PRO A 242 -10.85 -20.05 -10.45
N GLY A 243 -12.03 -19.43 -10.34
CA GLY A 243 -13.00 -19.66 -9.25
C GLY A 243 -12.84 -18.77 -8.02
N THR A 244 -11.86 -17.86 -7.97
CA THR A 244 -11.67 -16.92 -6.83
C THR A 244 -12.40 -15.58 -7.01
N TYR A 245 -13.16 -15.37 -8.09
CA TYR A 245 -13.76 -14.06 -8.43
C TYR A 245 -15.24 -14.14 -8.74
N GLN A 246 -16.04 -13.45 -7.96
CA GLN A 246 -17.39 -13.02 -8.32
C GLN A 246 -17.51 -11.50 -8.54
N PHE A 247 -16.53 -10.69 -8.12
CA PHE A 247 -16.70 -9.23 -8.03
C PHE A 247 -16.15 -8.40 -9.21
N LEU A 248 -15.24 -8.93 -10.03
CA LEU A 248 -14.67 -8.14 -11.15
C LEU A 248 -15.49 -8.23 -12.45
N GLU A 249 -16.49 -9.07 -12.55
CA GLU A 249 -17.34 -9.15 -13.74
C GLU A 249 -18.45 -8.09 -13.77
N ALA A 250 -18.76 -7.46 -12.66
CA ALA A 250 -19.80 -6.42 -12.58
C ALA A 250 -19.32 -5.08 -13.15
N ASP A 251 -18.05 -4.73 -12.98
CA ASP A 251 -17.53 -3.42 -13.43
C ASP A 251 -17.05 -3.43 -14.90
N ALA A 252 -16.96 -4.57 -15.56
CA ALA A 252 -16.61 -4.69 -16.97
C ALA A 252 -17.80 -4.46 -17.93
N LYS A 253 -19.02 -4.28 -17.39
CA LYS A 253 -20.26 -4.09 -18.16
C LYS A 253 -20.96 -2.75 -17.89
N ALA A 254 -20.32 -1.81 -17.21
CA ALA A 254 -20.85 -0.46 -16.99
C ALA A 254 -20.13 0.58 -17.83
#